data_86e8f64189e36c5825957a992649df47
#
_entry.id   86e8f64189e36c5825957a992649df47
#
_cell.length_a   1.000
_cell.length_b   1.000
_cell.length_c   1.000
_cell.angle_alpha   90.00
_cell.angle_beta   90.00
_cell.angle_gamma   90.00
#
_symmetry.space_group_name_H-M   'P 1'
#
loop_
_entity.id
_entity.type
_entity.pdbx_description
1 polymer ?
#
loop_
_entity_poly.entity_id
_entity_poly.type
_entity_poly.pdbx_seq_one_letter_code
_entity_poly.pdbx_strand_id
1 'polypeptide(L)'
;MDSALFIHRLHFAFTATFHYLFPQLTMGLALLIVVLKTIGLQRNDPVYHQAARFWGKIFGINFVLGVVTGIPMEFQFGTNWSVFSRFSGGVIGQTLGMEGMFAFFLESAFLGLFLYGEKRLSPRAHWLSAVAVFVGSWLSGYFIIATDAFMQFPVGYFKAADGSLQLASFWDFVLNRWAFWQYAHNMSGAAKIGRAHV
;
A
#
# COMPACT_ATOMS: atom_id res chain seq x y z
N MET A 1 5.28 26.78 22.49
CA MET A 1 5.43 25.55 21.66
C MET A 1 6.73 25.71 20.91
N ASP A 2 7.67 24.78 21.09
CA ASP A 2 8.95 24.88 20.37
C ASP A 2 8.71 24.94 18.87
N SER A 3 9.25 25.95 18.23
CA SER A 3 9.10 26.17 16.77
C SER A 3 9.57 24.96 15.96
N ALA A 4 10.59 24.25 16.43
CA ALA A 4 11.08 23.01 15.84
C ALA A 4 10.04 21.90 15.86
N LEU A 5 9.37 21.65 16.99
CA LEU A 5 8.32 20.63 17.09
C LEU A 5 7.14 20.92 16.17
N PHE A 6 6.75 22.19 16.06
CA PHE A 6 5.68 22.60 15.13
C PHE A 6 6.07 22.33 13.67
N ILE A 7 7.30 22.67 13.26
CA ILE A 7 7.81 22.43 11.91
C ILE A 7 7.87 20.93 11.60
N HIS A 8 8.36 20.11 12.54
CA HIS A 8 8.39 18.64 12.36
C HIS A 8 7.00 18.04 12.16
N ARG A 9 6.01 18.49 12.94
CA ARG A 9 4.62 18.04 12.80
C ARG A 9 4.02 18.49 11.47
N LEU A 10 4.24 19.72 11.07
CA LEU A 10 3.76 20.26 9.79
C LEU A 10 4.38 19.51 8.61
N HIS A 11 5.68 19.28 8.65
CA HIS A 11 6.41 18.54 7.62
C HIS A 11 5.87 17.12 7.47
N PHE A 12 5.71 16.39 8.57
CA PHE A 12 5.14 15.03 8.51
C PHE A 12 3.69 15.05 8.02
N ALA A 13 2.86 15.94 8.53
CA ALA A 13 1.47 16.06 8.11
C ALA A 13 1.35 16.33 6.61
N PHE A 14 2.18 17.22 6.07
CA PHE A 14 2.23 17.48 4.63
C PHE A 14 2.63 16.22 3.84
N THR A 15 3.73 15.56 4.24
CA THR A 15 4.22 14.35 3.56
C THR A 15 3.18 13.23 3.58
N ALA A 16 2.61 12.95 4.75
CA ALA A 16 1.61 11.88 4.90
C ALA A 16 0.33 12.16 4.09
N THR A 17 -0.19 13.39 4.16
CA THR A 17 -1.40 13.78 3.42
C THR A 17 -1.18 13.72 1.91
N PHE A 18 -0.03 14.17 1.44
CA PHE A 18 0.31 14.15 0.03
C PHE A 18 0.55 12.73 -0.47
N HIS A 19 1.31 11.93 0.27
CA HIS A 19 1.57 10.53 -0.07
C HIS A 19 0.30 9.70 -0.14
N TYR A 20 -0.64 9.89 0.80
CA TYR A 20 -1.87 9.10 0.89
C TYR A 20 -2.72 9.09 -0.40
N LEU A 21 -2.63 10.14 -1.21
CA LEU A 21 -3.36 10.24 -2.48
C LEU A 21 -2.98 9.14 -3.47
N PHE A 22 -1.69 8.78 -3.53
CA PHE A 22 -1.18 7.82 -4.51
C PHE A 22 -1.57 6.37 -4.19
N PRO A 23 -1.39 5.84 -2.98
CA PRO A 23 -1.84 4.49 -2.63
C PRO A 23 -3.34 4.28 -2.87
N GLN A 24 -4.19 5.23 -2.49
CA GLN A 24 -5.63 5.12 -2.71
C GLN A 24 -5.98 4.99 -4.19
N LEU A 25 -5.38 5.83 -5.03
CA LEU A 25 -5.57 5.76 -6.47
C LEU A 25 -4.98 4.48 -7.07
N THR A 26 -3.78 4.09 -6.64
CA THR A 26 -3.09 2.86 -7.09
C THR A 26 -3.94 1.62 -6.82
N MET A 27 -4.45 1.46 -5.61
CA MET A 27 -5.27 0.30 -5.22
C MET A 27 -6.59 0.23 -6.03
N GLY A 28 -7.22 1.38 -6.27
CA GLY A 28 -8.44 1.45 -7.10
C GLY A 28 -8.16 1.12 -8.57
N LEU A 29 -7.08 1.66 -9.13
CA LEU A 29 -6.67 1.38 -10.51
C LEU A 29 -6.21 -0.08 -10.71
N ALA A 30 -5.52 -0.68 -9.74
CA ALA A 30 -5.13 -2.09 -9.80
C ALA A 30 -6.36 -3.01 -9.94
N LEU A 31 -7.39 -2.76 -9.12
CA LEU A 31 -8.66 -3.49 -9.22
C LEU A 31 -9.32 -3.30 -10.59
N LEU A 32 -9.42 -2.05 -11.06
CA LEU A 32 -9.99 -1.72 -12.36
C LEU A 32 -9.27 -2.45 -13.50
N ILE A 33 -7.93 -2.44 -13.50
CA ILE A 33 -7.12 -3.10 -14.52
C ILE A 33 -7.38 -4.61 -14.55
N VAL A 34 -7.44 -5.26 -13.39
CA VAL A 34 -7.77 -6.70 -13.29
C VAL A 34 -9.15 -6.98 -13.87
N VAL A 35 -10.16 -6.17 -13.54
CA VAL A 35 -11.53 -6.32 -14.07
C VAL A 35 -11.53 -6.17 -15.59
N LEU A 36 -10.93 -5.11 -16.13
CA LEU A 36 -10.85 -4.87 -17.58
C LEU A 36 -10.12 -6.01 -18.31
N LYS A 37 -9.00 -6.49 -17.78
CA LYS A 37 -8.26 -7.63 -18.36
C LYS A 37 -9.08 -8.91 -18.32
N THR A 38 -9.82 -9.15 -17.23
CA THR A 38 -10.67 -10.32 -17.10
C THR A 38 -11.79 -10.30 -18.13
N ILE A 39 -12.49 -9.17 -18.27
CA ILE A 39 -13.57 -9.03 -19.26
C ILE A 39 -13.01 -9.16 -20.69
N GLY A 40 -11.86 -8.53 -20.97
CA GLY A 40 -11.20 -8.62 -22.26
C GLY A 40 -10.85 -10.05 -22.64
N LEU A 41 -10.36 -10.87 -21.71
CA LEU A 41 -10.07 -12.29 -21.93
C LEU A 41 -11.33 -13.13 -22.13
N GLN A 42 -12.40 -12.87 -21.35
CA GLN A 42 -13.64 -13.63 -21.45
C GLN A 42 -14.44 -13.35 -22.71
N ARG A 43 -14.46 -12.09 -23.14
CA ARG A 43 -15.22 -11.64 -24.30
C ARG A 43 -14.40 -11.61 -25.60
N ASN A 44 -13.08 -11.82 -25.51
CA ASN A 44 -12.13 -11.65 -26.60
C ASN A 44 -12.27 -10.28 -27.30
N ASP A 45 -12.50 -9.23 -26.50
CA ASP A 45 -12.81 -7.89 -26.98
C ASP A 45 -11.58 -6.98 -26.82
N PRO A 46 -11.04 -6.44 -27.93
CA PRO A 46 -9.85 -5.58 -27.93
C PRO A 46 -10.05 -4.25 -27.20
N VAL A 47 -11.29 -3.76 -27.06
CA VAL A 47 -11.58 -2.50 -26.39
C VAL A 47 -11.17 -2.57 -24.91
N TYR A 48 -11.50 -3.68 -24.22
CA TYR A 48 -11.11 -3.86 -22.82
C TYR A 48 -9.59 -4.01 -22.65
N HIS A 49 -8.91 -4.63 -23.61
CA HIS A 49 -7.45 -4.71 -23.60
C HIS A 49 -6.81 -3.34 -23.81
N GLN A 50 -7.36 -2.49 -24.67
CA GLN A 50 -6.89 -1.12 -24.88
C GLN A 50 -7.13 -0.26 -23.63
N ALA A 51 -8.30 -0.34 -23.02
CA ALA A 51 -8.61 0.34 -21.78
C ALA A 51 -7.67 -0.09 -20.65
N ALA A 52 -7.42 -1.39 -20.47
CA ALA A 52 -6.46 -1.89 -19.48
C ALA A 52 -5.04 -1.36 -19.71
N ARG A 53 -4.58 -1.25 -20.96
CA ARG A 53 -3.28 -0.64 -21.28
C ARG A 53 -3.23 0.84 -20.95
N PHE A 54 -4.28 1.57 -21.26
CA PHE A 54 -4.36 3.00 -20.95
C PHE A 54 -4.27 3.24 -19.44
N TRP A 55 -5.13 2.57 -18.66
CA TRP A 55 -5.12 2.69 -17.22
C TRP A 55 -3.85 2.12 -16.57
N GLY A 56 -3.24 1.11 -17.16
CA GLY A 56 -1.96 0.58 -16.73
C GLY A 56 -0.82 1.59 -16.82
N LYS A 57 -0.79 2.44 -17.85
CA LYS A 57 0.20 3.53 -17.95
C LYS A 57 -0.01 4.59 -16.86
N ILE A 58 -1.26 4.97 -16.61
CA ILE A 58 -1.61 5.91 -15.54
C ILE A 58 -1.24 5.33 -14.18
N PHE A 59 -1.54 4.03 -13.96
CA PHE A 59 -1.12 3.30 -12.78
C PHE A 59 0.40 3.36 -12.58
N GLY A 60 1.18 3.10 -13.64
CA GLY A 60 2.65 3.13 -13.56
C GLY A 60 3.20 4.49 -13.16
N ILE A 61 2.65 5.59 -13.68
CA ILE A 61 3.03 6.96 -13.29
C ILE A 61 2.68 7.21 -11.83
N ASN A 62 1.46 6.86 -11.43
CA ASN A 62 0.98 7.02 -10.06
C ASN A 62 1.79 6.19 -9.06
N PHE A 63 2.16 4.96 -9.43
CA PHE A 63 3.03 4.10 -8.64
C PHE A 63 4.40 4.74 -8.38
N VAL A 64 5.04 5.28 -9.42
CA VAL A 64 6.34 5.98 -9.26
C VAL A 64 6.21 7.16 -8.32
N LEU A 65 5.16 7.97 -8.43
CA LEU A 65 4.90 9.09 -7.51
C LEU A 65 4.66 8.60 -6.08
N GLY A 66 3.93 7.50 -5.91
CA GLY A 66 3.76 6.84 -4.62
C GLY A 66 5.09 6.44 -3.98
N VAL A 67 5.95 5.77 -4.74
CA VAL A 67 7.29 5.37 -4.29
C VAL A 67 8.15 6.59 -3.90
N VAL A 68 8.23 7.59 -4.76
CA VAL A 68 9.04 8.80 -4.54
C VAL A 68 8.59 9.58 -3.29
N THR A 69 7.30 9.56 -2.98
CA THR A 69 6.75 10.23 -1.79
C THR A 69 6.76 9.33 -0.54
N GLY A 70 6.69 8.01 -0.70
CA GLY A 70 6.72 7.04 0.40
C GLY A 70 8.08 6.88 1.03
N ILE A 71 9.16 6.84 0.23
CA ILE A 71 10.54 6.72 0.75
C ILE A 71 10.87 7.83 1.77
N PRO A 72 10.67 9.13 1.48
CA PRO A 72 10.87 10.17 2.48
C PRO A 72 10.00 10.00 3.73
N MET A 73 8.77 9.52 3.58
CA MET A 73 7.88 9.27 4.71
C MET A 73 8.42 8.18 5.64
N GLU A 74 8.95 7.08 5.09
CA GLU A 74 9.61 6.03 5.87
C GLU A 74 10.81 6.58 6.67
N PHE A 75 11.63 7.43 6.07
CA PHE A 75 12.73 8.10 6.78
C PHE A 75 12.25 9.03 7.90
N GLN A 76 11.08 9.63 7.77
CA GLN A 76 10.52 10.50 8.80
C GLN A 76 10.14 9.76 10.08
N PHE A 77 9.87 8.46 10.04
CA PHE A 77 9.72 7.66 11.25
C PHE A 77 11.01 7.63 12.08
N GLY A 78 12.17 7.58 11.44
CA GLY A 78 13.46 7.63 12.12
C GLY A 78 13.92 9.04 12.54
N THR A 79 13.44 10.09 11.89
CA THR A 79 13.83 11.47 12.13
C THR A 79 12.78 12.26 12.92
N ASN A 80 11.63 12.53 12.34
CA ASN A 80 10.58 13.35 12.96
C ASN A 80 9.89 12.61 14.13
N TRP A 81 9.82 11.26 14.07
CA TRP A 81 9.15 10.39 15.04
C TRP A 81 10.11 9.42 15.74
N SER A 82 11.37 9.78 15.88
CA SER A 82 12.43 8.90 16.42
C SER A 82 12.13 8.35 17.82
N VAL A 83 11.48 9.13 18.69
CA VAL A 83 11.09 8.68 20.04
C VAL A 83 9.99 7.62 19.94
N PHE A 84 8.98 7.84 19.14
CA PHE A 84 7.91 6.89 18.90
C PHE A 84 8.46 5.61 18.26
N SER A 85 9.33 5.72 17.26
CA SER A 85 9.94 4.57 16.59
C SER A 85 10.83 3.74 17.52
N ARG A 86 11.56 4.36 18.44
CA ARG A 86 12.27 3.61 19.49
C ARG A 86 11.31 2.92 20.47
N PHE A 87 10.21 3.57 20.81
CA PHE A 87 9.22 3.02 21.72
C PHE A 87 8.45 1.83 21.11
N SER A 88 7.97 1.94 19.89
CA SER A 88 7.05 0.98 19.25
C SER A 88 7.68 0.15 18.12
N GLY A 89 8.92 0.43 17.72
CA GLY A 89 9.56 -0.18 16.55
C GLY A 89 9.67 -1.70 16.60
N GLY A 90 9.79 -2.29 17.80
CA GLY A 90 9.78 -3.74 17.98
C GLY A 90 8.45 -4.41 17.60
N VAL A 91 7.39 -3.64 17.45
CA VAL A 91 6.07 -4.10 16.98
C VAL A 91 5.80 -3.66 15.55
N ILE A 92 5.76 -2.34 15.31
CA ILE A 92 5.36 -1.79 14.01
C ILE A 92 6.38 -2.03 12.90
N GLY A 93 7.65 -2.21 13.23
CA GLY A 93 8.71 -2.48 12.25
C GLY A 93 8.48 -3.76 11.43
N GLN A 94 7.75 -4.72 11.95
CA GLN A 94 7.39 -5.95 11.24
C GLN A 94 6.47 -5.64 10.04
N THR A 95 5.40 -4.90 10.28
CA THR A 95 4.41 -4.57 9.24
C THR A 95 4.93 -3.53 8.25
N LEU A 96 5.72 -2.56 8.69
CA LEU A 96 6.39 -1.62 7.79
C LEU A 96 7.38 -2.35 6.86
N GLY A 97 8.15 -3.32 7.41
CA GLY A 97 9.02 -4.17 6.58
C GLY A 97 8.25 -5.03 5.56
N MET A 98 7.09 -5.57 5.94
CA MET A 98 6.25 -6.34 5.02
C MET A 98 5.60 -5.46 3.96
N GLU A 99 5.18 -4.26 4.31
CA GLU A 99 4.68 -3.27 3.35
C GLU A 99 5.74 -2.95 2.31
N GLY A 100 6.96 -2.62 2.73
CA GLY A 100 8.07 -2.38 1.82
C GLY A 100 8.35 -3.57 0.90
N MET A 101 8.32 -4.80 1.43
CA MET A 101 8.52 -6.01 0.64
C MET A 101 7.43 -6.19 -0.42
N PHE A 102 6.17 -6.04 -0.09
CA PHE A 102 5.06 -6.19 -1.05
C PHE A 102 4.96 -5.00 -2.00
N ALA A 103 5.11 -3.76 -1.52
CA ALA A 103 5.08 -2.59 -2.37
C ALA A 103 6.27 -2.52 -3.34
N PHE A 104 7.49 -2.71 -2.84
CA PHE A 104 8.67 -2.54 -3.68
C PHE A 104 9.01 -3.77 -4.51
N PHE A 105 9.03 -4.95 -3.91
CA PHE A 105 9.55 -6.13 -4.63
C PHE A 105 8.47 -6.85 -5.40
N LEU A 106 7.35 -7.17 -4.79
CA LEU A 106 6.28 -7.89 -5.49
C LEU A 106 5.61 -7.00 -6.52
N GLU A 107 5.12 -5.83 -6.10
CA GLU A 107 4.33 -4.94 -6.94
C GLU A 107 5.16 -4.40 -8.11
N SER A 108 6.37 -3.90 -7.87
CA SER A 108 7.25 -3.36 -8.91
C SER A 108 7.68 -4.42 -9.94
N ALA A 109 8.03 -5.63 -9.48
CA ALA A 109 8.43 -6.72 -10.37
C ALA A 109 7.28 -7.12 -11.31
N PHE A 110 6.08 -7.32 -10.76
CA PHE A 110 4.91 -7.69 -11.58
C PHE A 110 4.36 -6.52 -12.40
N LEU A 111 4.51 -5.27 -11.94
CA LEU A 111 4.18 -4.09 -12.72
C LEU A 111 5.04 -4.01 -13.98
N GLY A 112 6.34 -4.26 -13.88
CA GLY A 112 7.23 -4.34 -15.04
C GLY A 112 6.79 -5.40 -16.04
N LEU A 113 6.41 -6.60 -15.58
CA LEU A 113 5.86 -7.66 -16.42
C LEU A 113 4.53 -7.25 -17.06
N PHE A 114 3.66 -6.58 -16.32
CA PHE A 114 2.38 -6.10 -16.83
C PHE A 114 2.56 -5.02 -17.92
N LEU A 115 3.40 -4.01 -17.68
CA LEU A 115 3.57 -2.90 -18.61
C LEU A 115 4.31 -3.29 -19.91
N TYR A 116 5.31 -4.17 -19.79
CA TYR A 116 6.23 -4.48 -20.90
C TYR A 116 6.14 -5.92 -21.42
N GLY A 117 5.45 -6.79 -20.69
CA GLY A 117 5.38 -8.22 -20.99
C GLY A 117 4.29 -8.64 -21.99
N GLU A 118 3.36 -7.76 -22.38
CA GLU A 118 2.17 -8.13 -23.17
C GLU A 118 2.49 -8.88 -24.46
N LYS A 119 3.59 -8.52 -25.16
CA LYS A 119 4.01 -9.18 -26.41
C LYS A 119 4.83 -10.46 -26.19
N ARG A 120 5.28 -10.72 -24.96
CA ARG A 120 6.18 -11.84 -24.62
C ARG A 120 5.48 -12.92 -23.79
N LEU A 121 4.44 -12.56 -23.06
CA LEU A 121 3.69 -13.44 -22.20
C LEU A 121 2.44 -13.97 -22.92
N SER A 122 2.01 -15.17 -22.53
CA SER A 122 0.67 -15.63 -22.92
C SER A 122 -0.41 -14.72 -22.32
N PRO A 123 -1.62 -14.64 -22.91
CA PRO A 123 -2.70 -13.79 -22.37
C PRO A 123 -3.04 -14.07 -20.91
N ARG A 124 -2.98 -15.34 -20.49
CA ARG A 124 -3.20 -15.75 -19.09
C ARG A 124 -2.06 -15.32 -18.18
N ALA A 125 -0.81 -15.48 -18.60
CA ALA A 125 0.34 -15.07 -17.80
C ALA A 125 0.39 -13.52 -17.64
N HIS A 126 0.03 -12.78 -18.70
CA HIS A 126 -0.10 -11.34 -18.64
C HIS A 126 -1.25 -10.87 -17.73
N TRP A 127 -2.37 -11.59 -17.72
CA TRP A 127 -3.46 -11.36 -16.76
C TRP A 127 -3.01 -11.65 -15.32
N LEU A 128 -2.29 -12.75 -15.08
CA LEU A 128 -1.74 -13.10 -13.77
C LEU A 128 -0.78 -12.02 -13.24
N SER A 129 0.00 -11.36 -14.12
CA SER A 129 0.85 -10.25 -13.67
C SER A 129 0.03 -9.07 -13.15
N ALA A 130 -1.10 -8.74 -13.78
CA ALA A 130 -2.01 -7.72 -13.26
C ALA A 130 -2.66 -8.13 -11.92
N VAL A 131 -3.05 -9.41 -11.78
CA VAL A 131 -3.58 -9.94 -10.51
C VAL A 131 -2.52 -9.88 -9.42
N ALA A 132 -1.25 -10.19 -9.71
CA ALA A 132 -0.17 -10.13 -8.74
C ALA A 132 0.09 -8.69 -8.28
N VAL A 133 0.06 -7.70 -9.20
CA VAL A 133 0.12 -6.27 -8.84
C VAL A 133 -1.03 -5.89 -7.93
N PHE A 134 -2.25 -6.27 -8.26
CA PHE A 134 -3.43 -6.01 -7.43
C PHE A 134 -3.30 -6.63 -6.02
N VAL A 135 -2.93 -7.90 -5.94
CA VAL A 135 -2.77 -8.60 -4.64
C VAL A 135 -1.65 -7.96 -3.82
N GLY A 136 -0.50 -7.65 -4.45
CA GLY A 136 0.62 -6.99 -3.79
C GLY A 136 0.23 -5.64 -3.21
N SER A 137 -0.41 -4.80 -4.02
CA SER A 137 -0.89 -3.46 -3.63
C SER A 137 -1.89 -3.51 -2.46
N TRP A 138 -2.85 -4.43 -2.52
CA TRP A 138 -3.86 -4.56 -1.46
C TRP A 138 -3.30 -5.16 -0.17
N LEU A 139 -2.37 -6.12 -0.26
CA LEU A 139 -1.68 -6.66 0.93
C LEU A 139 -0.77 -5.61 1.59
N SER A 140 -0.03 -4.83 0.78
CA SER A 140 0.75 -3.69 1.28
C SER A 140 -0.12 -2.74 2.09
N GLY A 141 -1.26 -2.32 1.54
CA GLY A 141 -2.23 -1.48 2.23
C GLY A 141 -2.78 -2.11 3.52
N TYR A 142 -2.94 -3.44 3.56
CA TYR A 142 -3.35 -4.11 4.78
C TYR A 142 -2.34 -3.99 5.91
N PHE A 143 -1.05 -4.15 5.63
CA PHE A 143 0.00 -4.04 6.65
C PHE A 143 0.13 -2.64 7.24
N ILE A 144 -0.02 -1.60 6.41
CA ILE A 144 -0.07 -0.22 6.89
C ILE A 144 -1.28 0.02 7.79
N ILE A 145 -2.45 -0.45 7.38
CA ILE A 145 -3.68 -0.30 8.17
C ILE A 145 -3.61 -1.11 9.46
N ALA A 146 -2.97 -2.28 9.47
CA ALA A 146 -2.73 -3.03 10.70
C ALA A 146 -1.84 -2.25 11.68
N THR A 147 -0.85 -1.52 11.16
CA THR A 147 -0.01 -0.61 11.96
C THR A 147 -0.83 0.55 12.55
N ASP A 148 -1.68 1.19 11.75
CA ASP A 148 -2.57 2.25 12.23
C ASP A 148 -3.56 1.73 13.28
N ALA A 149 -4.15 0.56 13.05
CA ALA A 149 -5.05 -0.08 13.99
C ALA A 149 -4.37 -0.41 15.32
N PHE A 150 -3.10 -0.84 15.30
CA PHE A 150 -2.31 -1.05 16.50
C PHE A 150 -2.11 0.25 17.30
N MET A 151 -1.87 1.36 16.63
CA MET A 151 -1.73 2.65 17.32
C MET A 151 -3.02 3.09 18.01
N GLN A 152 -4.18 2.69 17.51
CA GLN A 152 -5.48 3.03 18.08
C GLN A 152 -5.98 1.98 19.09
N PHE A 153 -5.71 0.70 18.83
CA PHE A 153 -6.08 -0.42 19.68
C PHE A 153 -4.94 -1.43 19.75
N PRO A 154 -3.96 -1.22 20.66
CA PRO A 154 -2.77 -2.05 20.74
C PRO A 154 -3.07 -3.44 21.29
N VAL A 155 -2.70 -4.47 20.51
CA VAL A 155 -2.81 -5.90 20.85
C VAL A 155 -1.58 -6.66 20.36
N GLY A 156 -1.34 -7.85 20.91
CA GLY A 156 -0.25 -8.73 20.46
C GLY A 156 1.15 -8.25 20.83
N TYR A 157 1.30 -7.42 21.86
CA TYR A 157 2.57 -6.86 22.31
C TYR A 157 2.84 -7.11 23.80
N PHE A 158 4.07 -6.90 24.21
CA PHE A 158 4.47 -6.77 25.61
C PHE A 158 5.44 -5.61 25.78
N LYS A 159 5.56 -5.11 27.00
CA LYS A 159 6.50 -4.05 27.34
C LYS A 159 7.78 -4.67 27.88
N ALA A 160 8.90 -4.39 27.22
CA ALA A 160 10.22 -4.86 27.62
C ALA A 160 10.75 -4.10 28.85
N ALA A 161 11.84 -4.59 29.46
CA ALA A 161 12.43 -3.99 30.66
C ALA A 161 12.93 -2.55 30.45
N ASP A 162 13.34 -2.20 29.23
CA ASP A 162 13.75 -0.86 28.82
C ASP A 162 12.57 0.08 28.53
N GLY A 163 11.34 -0.41 28.67
CA GLY A 163 10.11 0.34 28.43
C GLY A 163 9.64 0.34 26.99
N SER A 164 10.39 -0.23 26.03
CA SER A 164 9.98 -0.37 24.64
C SER A 164 8.89 -1.41 24.47
N LEU A 165 8.14 -1.32 23.36
CA LEU A 165 7.14 -2.31 22.99
C LEU A 165 7.78 -3.36 22.07
N GLN A 166 7.50 -4.63 22.36
CA GLN A 166 7.97 -5.77 21.59
C GLN A 166 6.78 -6.62 21.14
N LEU A 167 6.91 -7.24 19.99
CA LEU A 167 5.86 -8.11 19.45
C LEU A 167 5.79 -9.41 20.27
N ALA A 168 4.60 -9.71 20.84
CA ALA A 168 4.32 -10.96 21.53
C ALA A 168 3.67 -11.98 20.60
N SER A 169 2.74 -11.53 19.75
CA SER A 169 2.01 -12.36 18.79
C SER A 169 1.77 -11.59 17.50
N PHE A 170 2.41 -12.06 16.42
CA PHE A 170 2.23 -11.48 15.09
C PHE A 170 0.78 -11.60 14.60
N TRP A 171 0.16 -12.75 14.85
CA TRP A 171 -1.21 -12.99 14.39
C TRP A 171 -2.24 -12.13 15.12
N ASP A 172 -2.10 -11.95 16.44
CA ASP A 172 -2.99 -11.06 17.19
C ASP A 172 -2.87 -9.62 16.73
N PHE A 173 -1.64 -9.19 16.41
CA PHE A 173 -1.37 -7.87 15.88
C PHE A 173 -1.99 -7.68 14.48
N VAL A 174 -1.70 -8.59 13.53
CA VAL A 174 -2.17 -8.48 12.14
C VAL A 174 -3.68 -8.72 12.02
N LEU A 175 -4.22 -9.67 12.77
CA LEU A 175 -5.66 -9.97 12.79
C LEU A 175 -6.45 -9.10 13.79
N ASN A 176 -5.90 -7.98 14.19
CA ASN A 176 -6.58 -7.00 15.01
C ASN A 176 -7.96 -6.68 14.41
N ARG A 177 -9.01 -6.86 15.21
CA ARG A 177 -10.38 -6.60 14.79
C ARG A 177 -10.59 -5.19 14.24
N TRP A 178 -9.85 -4.20 14.77
CA TRP A 178 -9.90 -2.82 14.32
C TRP A 178 -9.29 -2.65 12.93
N ALA A 179 -8.19 -3.35 12.63
CA ALA A 179 -7.57 -3.36 11.31
C ALA A 179 -8.54 -3.82 10.21
N PHE A 180 -9.36 -4.84 10.49
CA PHE A 180 -10.33 -5.34 9.53
C PHE A 180 -11.35 -4.27 9.12
N TRP A 181 -11.93 -3.55 10.07
CA TRP A 181 -12.92 -2.51 9.76
C TRP A 181 -12.31 -1.30 9.06
N GLN A 182 -11.14 -0.86 9.50
CA GLN A 182 -10.41 0.22 8.86
C GLN A 182 -10.02 -0.15 7.43
N TYR A 183 -9.55 -1.38 7.22
CA TYR A 183 -9.20 -1.88 5.89
C TYR A 183 -10.43 -1.94 4.97
N ALA A 184 -11.52 -2.51 5.43
CA ALA A 184 -12.76 -2.56 4.65
C ALA A 184 -13.25 -1.15 4.25
N HIS A 185 -13.16 -0.17 5.16
CA HIS A 185 -13.49 1.21 4.88
C HIS A 185 -12.57 1.82 3.82
N ASN A 186 -11.25 1.70 3.99
CA ASN A 186 -10.26 2.24 3.06
C ASN A 186 -10.37 1.62 1.67
N MET A 187 -10.50 0.30 1.58
CA MET A 187 -10.62 -0.39 0.29
C MET A 187 -11.94 -0.05 -0.43
N SER A 188 -13.01 0.18 0.31
CA SER A 188 -14.26 0.69 -0.26
C SER A 188 -14.09 2.09 -0.87
N GLY A 189 -13.28 2.95 -0.23
CA GLY A 189 -12.89 4.25 -0.77
C GLY A 189 -12.07 4.12 -2.05
N ALA A 190 -11.03 3.30 -2.04
CA ALA A 190 -10.18 3.03 -3.20
C ALA A 190 -10.98 2.48 -4.39
N ALA A 191 -11.89 1.53 -4.14
CA ALA A 191 -12.76 0.96 -5.18
C ALA A 191 -13.72 2.01 -5.79
N LYS A 192 -14.23 2.96 -5.00
CA LYS A 192 -15.04 4.08 -5.51
C LYS A 192 -14.23 5.01 -6.41
N ILE A 193 -12.99 5.32 -6.03
CA ILE A 193 -12.08 6.14 -6.84
C ILE A 193 -11.80 5.44 -8.18
N GLY A 194 -11.47 4.14 -8.16
CA GLY A 194 -11.27 3.36 -9.38
C GLY A 194 -12.50 3.34 -10.31
N ARG A 195 -13.72 3.25 -9.74
CA ARG A 195 -14.97 3.27 -10.50
C ARG A 195 -15.29 4.64 -11.13
N ALA A 196 -14.90 5.73 -10.49
CA ALA A 196 -15.18 7.08 -11.01
C ALA A 196 -14.43 7.40 -12.31
N HIS A 197 -13.52 6.53 -12.75
CA HIS A 197 -12.68 6.70 -13.94
C HIS A 197 -13.14 5.81 -15.12
N VAL A 198 -14.28 5.14 -15.00
CA VAL A 198 -14.93 4.29 -16.01
C VAL A 198 -16.19 4.96 -16.52
#